data_6d399829fcadd051cf201f73037afb36
#
_entry.id   6d399829fcadd051cf201f73037afb36
#
_cell.length_a   1.000
_cell.length_b   1.000
_cell.length_c   1.000
_cell.angle_alpha   90.00
_cell.angle_beta   90.00
_cell.angle_gamma   90.00
#
_symmetry.space_group_name_H-M   'P 1'
#
loop_
_entity.id
_entity.type
_entity.pdbx_description
1 polymer ?
#
loop_
_entity_poly.entity_id
_entity_poly.type
_entity_poly.pdbx_seq_one_letter_code
_entity_poly.pdbx_strand_id
1 'polypeptide(L)'
;MLRFRDRQETLSSFGDRDLVKCPHCGACAQVDLILSLQGVIKHNLTCQTCNISKEIGYFNYPSLWLQAPCCGNTLWAYNLKHLEFIEMFVKARLREYKSDPGETLGWSNRSLVLRLPQWLKSCRNYHKEEILNVIQSLRESSLHLDSCTLPQLAKIQLEVIAN
;
A
#
# COMPACT_ATOMS: atom_id res chain seq x y z
N MET A 1 24.91 -6.92 -7.53
CA MET A 1 24.69 -6.55 -6.12
C MET A 1 23.49 -5.60 -6.05
N LEU A 2 22.42 -5.96 -5.36
CA LEU A 2 21.19 -5.15 -5.29
C LEU A 2 21.43 -3.95 -4.37
N ARG A 3 21.18 -2.73 -4.89
CA ARG A 3 21.31 -1.46 -4.19
C ARG A 3 19.96 -0.77 -4.10
N PHE A 4 19.58 -0.32 -2.92
CA PHE A 4 18.44 0.55 -2.71
C PHE A 4 18.88 2.01 -2.65
N ARG A 5 18.25 2.86 -3.45
CA ARG A 5 18.43 4.31 -3.39
C ARG A 5 17.09 4.93 -3.01
N ASP A 6 17.09 5.69 -1.93
CA ASP A 6 15.93 6.46 -1.52
C ASP A 6 15.67 7.59 -2.52
N ARG A 7 14.55 7.49 -3.24
CA ARG A 7 14.07 8.52 -4.18
C ARG A 7 13.29 9.61 -3.49
N GLN A 8 13.29 9.63 -2.15
CA GLN A 8 12.51 10.56 -1.33
C GLN A 8 11.00 10.38 -1.50
N GLU A 9 10.56 9.17 -1.82
CA GLU A 9 9.14 8.85 -1.91
C GLU A 9 8.48 9.06 -0.55
N THR A 10 7.32 9.73 -0.58
CA THR A 10 6.53 10.04 0.62
C THR A 10 5.31 9.13 0.69
N LEU A 11 4.52 9.19 1.75
CA LEU A 11 3.27 8.44 1.84
C LEU A 11 2.31 8.81 0.70
N SER A 12 2.29 10.06 0.26
CA SER A 12 1.45 10.49 -0.85
C SER A 12 1.82 9.84 -2.19
N SER A 13 3.07 9.37 -2.34
CA SER A 13 3.48 8.61 -3.54
C SER A 13 2.80 7.24 -3.65
N PHE A 14 2.24 6.75 -2.55
CA PHE A 14 1.55 5.45 -2.46
C PHE A 14 0.06 5.58 -2.11
N GLY A 15 -0.40 6.79 -1.78
CA GLY A 15 -1.70 7.04 -1.16
C GLY A 15 -2.88 7.20 -2.13
N ASP A 16 -2.72 6.89 -3.42
CA ASP A 16 -3.82 7.05 -4.38
C ASP A 16 -4.95 6.05 -4.11
N ARG A 17 -4.61 4.86 -3.61
CA ARG A 17 -5.54 3.77 -3.37
C ARG A 17 -5.03 2.81 -2.32
N ASP A 18 -5.78 2.65 -1.23
CA ASP A 18 -5.46 1.71 -0.17
C ASP A 18 -6.29 0.43 -0.31
N LEU A 19 -5.64 -0.72 -0.07
CA LEU A 19 -6.31 -2.01 0.02
C LEU A 19 -6.69 -2.27 1.48
N VAL A 20 -7.98 -2.49 1.72
CA VAL A 20 -8.56 -2.65 3.06
C VAL A 20 -9.46 -3.87 3.15
N LYS A 21 -9.77 -4.32 4.36
CA LYS A 21 -10.81 -5.33 4.58
C LYS A 21 -12.18 -4.65 4.53
N CYS A 22 -13.05 -5.14 3.66
CA CYS A 22 -14.40 -4.63 3.61
C CYS A 22 -15.12 -4.84 4.95
N PRO A 23 -15.64 -3.79 5.59
CA PRO A 23 -16.33 -3.94 6.87
C PRO A 23 -17.66 -4.67 6.77
N HIS A 24 -18.17 -4.86 5.55
CA HIS A 24 -19.44 -5.54 5.32
C HIS A 24 -19.27 -7.05 5.06
N CYS A 25 -18.35 -7.45 4.17
CA CYS A 25 -18.19 -8.85 3.76
C CYS A 25 -16.83 -9.46 4.10
N GLY A 26 -15.89 -8.67 4.65
CA GLY A 26 -14.55 -9.12 4.99
C GLY A 26 -13.61 -9.34 3.80
N ALA A 27 -14.11 -9.25 2.57
CA ALA A 27 -13.27 -9.36 1.36
C ALA A 27 -12.39 -8.12 1.19
N CYS A 28 -11.45 -8.19 0.24
CA CYS A 28 -10.67 -7.02 -0.12
C CYS A 28 -11.54 -5.94 -0.74
N ALA A 29 -11.33 -4.73 -0.30
CA ALA A 29 -11.95 -3.52 -0.81
C ALA A 29 -10.88 -2.45 -1.06
N GLN A 30 -11.26 -1.41 -1.78
CA GLN A 30 -10.38 -0.29 -2.09
C GLN A 30 -10.91 0.96 -1.42
N VAL A 31 -10.00 1.78 -0.91
CA VAL A 31 -10.29 3.13 -0.46
C VAL A 31 -9.56 4.11 -1.35
N ASP A 32 -10.30 4.91 -2.09
CA ASP A 32 -9.77 5.96 -2.94
C ASP A 32 -9.85 7.31 -2.21
N LEU A 33 -8.79 8.09 -2.33
CA LEU A 33 -8.77 9.49 -1.91
C LEU A 33 -9.38 10.36 -3.00
N ILE A 34 -10.47 11.04 -2.70
CA ILE A 34 -11.15 11.96 -3.62
C ILE A 34 -10.96 13.39 -3.09
N LEU A 35 -10.33 14.23 -3.90
CA LEU A 35 -10.28 15.66 -3.63
C LEU A 35 -11.56 16.29 -4.16
N SER A 36 -12.41 16.81 -3.29
CA SER A 36 -13.61 17.53 -3.70
C SER A 36 -13.25 18.91 -4.30
N LEU A 37 -14.16 19.48 -5.09
CA LEU A 37 -14.03 20.83 -5.64
C LEU A 37 -13.82 21.92 -4.58
N GLN A 38 -14.15 21.64 -3.34
CA GLN A 38 -14.00 22.53 -2.19
C GLN A 38 -12.68 22.29 -1.42
N GLY A 39 -11.77 21.47 -1.97
CA GLY A 39 -10.49 21.12 -1.33
C GLY A 39 -10.60 20.15 -0.16
N VAL A 40 -11.78 19.57 0.09
CA VAL A 40 -11.98 18.57 1.15
C VAL A 40 -11.56 17.20 0.65
N ILE A 41 -10.70 16.52 1.41
CA ILE A 41 -10.30 15.15 1.14
C ILE A 41 -11.39 14.21 1.66
N LYS A 42 -11.95 13.41 0.78
CA LYS A 42 -12.93 12.37 1.09
C LYS A 42 -12.34 10.99 0.81
N HIS A 43 -12.69 10.03 1.64
CA HIS A 43 -12.32 8.65 1.45
C HIS A 43 -13.55 7.89 0.95
N ASN A 44 -13.45 7.29 -0.22
CA ASN A 44 -14.52 6.46 -0.77
C ASN A 44 -14.12 4.99 -0.75
N LEU A 45 -14.87 4.18 -0.01
CA LEU A 45 -14.67 2.74 0.05
C LEU A 45 -15.52 2.07 -1.02
N THR A 46 -14.89 1.24 -1.84
CA THR A 46 -15.53 0.43 -2.88
C THR A 46 -15.16 -1.04 -2.70
N CYS A 47 -16.15 -1.91 -2.59
CA CYS A 47 -15.98 -3.36 -2.55
C CYS A 47 -16.75 -4.02 -3.69
N GLN A 48 -16.04 -4.70 -4.57
CA GLN A 48 -16.65 -5.39 -5.71
C GLN A 48 -17.35 -6.69 -5.32
N THR A 49 -16.89 -7.34 -4.24
CA THR A 49 -17.48 -8.61 -3.79
C THR A 49 -18.91 -8.45 -3.31
N CYS A 50 -19.22 -7.38 -2.59
CA CYS A 50 -20.57 -7.10 -2.09
C CYS A 50 -21.23 -5.87 -2.73
N ASN A 51 -20.61 -5.30 -3.77
CA ASN A 51 -21.07 -4.14 -4.53
C ASN A 51 -21.37 -2.91 -3.69
N ILE A 52 -20.67 -2.74 -2.56
CA ILE A 52 -20.81 -1.56 -1.72
C ILE A 52 -19.90 -0.44 -2.21
N SER A 53 -20.45 0.78 -2.27
CA SER A 53 -19.68 2.00 -2.48
C SER A 53 -20.20 3.06 -1.51
N LYS A 54 -19.32 3.56 -0.64
CA LYS A 54 -19.70 4.55 0.37
C LYS A 54 -18.56 5.45 0.78
N GLU A 55 -18.86 6.68 1.13
CA GLU A 55 -17.94 7.57 1.81
C GLU A 55 -17.68 7.07 3.24
N ILE A 56 -16.42 7.08 3.66
CA ILE A 56 -16.01 6.71 5.01
C ILE A 56 -15.29 7.88 5.69
N GLY A 57 -15.56 8.05 6.98
CA GLY A 57 -14.85 9.03 7.79
C GLY A 57 -13.49 8.50 8.26
N TYR A 58 -12.59 9.40 8.60
CA TYR A 58 -11.26 9.10 9.11
C TYR A 58 -11.28 8.14 10.32
N PHE A 59 -12.23 8.33 11.24
CA PHE A 59 -12.36 7.49 12.45
C PHE A 59 -12.91 6.09 12.19
N ASN A 60 -13.50 5.85 11.01
CA ASN A 60 -14.08 4.57 10.61
C ASN A 60 -13.25 3.90 9.51
N TYR A 61 -11.94 4.21 9.46
CA TYR A 61 -11.05 3.65 8.45
C TYR A 61 -10.87 2.14 8.70
N PRO A 62 -11.13 1.29 7.69
CA PRO A 62 -11.02 -0.16 7.85
C PRO A 62 -9.57 -0.60 8.04
N SER A 63 -9.37 -1.81 8.57
CA SER A 63 -8.04 -2.41 8.66
C SER A 63 -7.46 -2.69 7.28
N LEU A 64 -6.15 -2.54 7.13
CA LEU A 64 -5.47 -2.82 5.87
C LEU A 64 -5.63 -4.29 5.47
N TRP A 65 -5.72 -4.52 4.19
CA TRP A 65 -5.73 -5.87 3.62
C TRP A 65 -4.35 -6.52 3.68
N LEU A 66 -3.33 -5.78 3.25
CA LEU A 66 -1.95 -6.23 3.22
C LEU A 66 -1.32 -6.08 4.59
N GLN A 67 -1.60 -7.00 5.50
CA GLN A 67 -0.97 -7.06 6.81
C GLN A 67 -0.87 -8.51 7.31
N ALA A 68 0.28 -8.85 7.91
CA ALA A 68 0.54 -10.17 8.48
C ALA A 68 1.55 -10.10 9.63
N PRO A 69 1.49 -11.03 10.58
CA PRO A 69 2.54 -11.21 11.58
C PRO A 69 3.88 -11.52 10.90
N CYS A 70 4.94 -10.89 11.37
CA CYS A 70 6.29 -11.06 10.83
C CYS A 70 7.33 -10.71 11.89
N CYS A 71 8.21 -11.65 12.23
CA CYS A 71 9.33 -11.44 13.15
C CYS A 71 8.93 -10.79 14.48
N GLY A 72 7.82 -11.24 15.09
CA GLY A 72 7.29 -10.69 16.35
C GLY A 72 6.63 -9.31 16.22
N ASN A 73 6.48 -8.80 15.01
CA ASN A 73 5.85 -7.53 14.67
C ASN A 73 4.72 -7.76 13.65
N THR A 74 4.09 -6.69 13.18
CA THR A 74 3.16 -6.72 12.06
C THR A 74 3.80 -6.04 10.85
N LEU A 75 3.96 -6.78 9.76
CA LEU A 75 4.28 -6.22 8.45
C LEU A 75 2.98 -5.77 7.79
N TRP A 76 2.97 -4.55 7.26
CA TRP A 76 1.80 -4.00 6.59
C TRP A 76 2.19 -3.06 5.43
N ALA A 77 1.30 -2.96 4.47
CA ALA A 77 1.41 -2.04 3.35
C ALA A 77 0.04 -1.50 2.96
N TYR A 78 -0.02 -0.27 2.45
CA TYR A 78 -1.26 0.34 1.96
C TYR A 78 -1.77 -0.35 0.69
N ASN A 79 -0.84 -0.65 -0.23
CA ASN A 79 -1.12 -1.25 -1.52
C ASN A 79 0.10 -2.03 -2.04
N LEU A 80 -0.01 -2.60 -3.23
CA LEU A 80 1.06 -3.38 -3.83
C LEU A 80 2.33 -2.56 -4.14
N LYS A 81 2.19 -1.28 -4.50
CA LYS A 81 3.36 -0.40 -4.73
C LYS A 81 4.14 -0.18 -3.45
N HIS A 82 3.43 0.04 -2.32
CA HIS A 82 4.08 0.15 -1.02
C HIS A 82 4.75 -1.17 -0.60
N LEU A 83 4.09 -2.30 -0.84
CA LEU A 83 4.65 -3.62 -0.57
C LEU A 83 5.92 -3.88 -1.38
N GLU A 84 5.94 -3.52 -2.66
CA GLU A 84 7.10 -3.60 -3.53
C GLU A 84 8.26 -2.71 -3.05
N PHE A 85 7.96 -1.49 -2.61
CA PHE A 85 8.94 -0.59 -2.01
C PHE A 85 9.62 -1.24 -0.79
N ILE A 86 8.84 -1.83 0.12
CA ILE A 86 9.37 -2.55 1.30
C ILE A 86 10.23 -3.73 0.84
N GLU A 87 9.78 -4.49 -0.15
CA GLU A 87 10.53 -5.62 -0.71
C GLU A 87 11.90 -5.19 -1.26
N MET A 88 11.92 -4.14 -2.08
CA MET A 88 13.17 -3.59 -2.62
C MET A 88 14.12 -3.15 -1.51
N PHE A 89 13.60 -2.52 -0.47
CA PHE A 89 14.37 -2.09 0.68
C PHE A 89 14.98 -3.30 1.43
N VAL A 90 14.20 -4.35 1.65
CA VAL A 90 14.64 -5.57 2.36
C VAL A 90 15.64 -6.37 1.52
N LYS A 91 15.42 -6.50 0.22
CA LYS A 91 16.32 -7.23 -0.71
C LYS A 91 17.70 -6.59 -0.83
N ALA A 92 17.79 -5.29 -0.69
CA ALA A 92 19.05 -4.56 -0.90
C ALA A 92 20.12 -4.88 0.13
N ARG A 93 21.35 -5.12 -0.32
CA ARG A 93 22.54 -5.24 0.55
C ARG A 93 23.10 -3.88 0.93
N LEU A 94 23.03 -2.92 0.01
CA LEU A 94 23.41 -1.53 0.24
C LEU A 94 22.17 -0.66 0.19
N ARG A 95 21.98 0.11 1.25
CA ARG A 95 20.86 1.03 1.42
C ARG A 95 21.39 2.44 1.57
N GLU A 96 21.16 3.25 0.54
CA GLU A 96 21.53 4.67 0.54
C GLU A 96 20.25 5.46 0.79
N TYR A 97 20.17 6.12 1.93
CA TYR A 97 19.10 7.05 2.26
C TYR A 97 19.69 8.29 2.91
N LYS A 98 19.09 9.43 2.65
CA LYS A 98 19.49 10.67 3.29
C LYS A 98 19.07 10.65 4.74
N SER A 99 19.97 11.11 5.62
CA SER A 99 19.61 11.39 7.01
C SER A 99 18.50 12.43 7.06
N ASP A 100 17.73 12.39 8.13
CA ASP A 100 16.66 13.36 8.37
C ASP A 100 17.23 14.80 8.22
N PRO A 101 16.64 15.64 7.35
CA PRO A 101 17.12 17.03 7.19
C PRO A 101 16.81 17.92 8.40
N GLY A 102 16.42 17.34 9.52
CA GLY A 102 16.06 18.04 10.74
C GLY A 102 14.58 18.47 10.78
N GLU A 103 14.24 19.29 11.77
CA GLU A 103 12.85 19.68 12.06
C GLU A 103 12.19 20.60 11.01
N THR A 104 12.92 21.01 9.98
CA THR A 104 12.45 21.97 8.97
C THR A 104 11.42 21.42 8.00
N LEU A 105 11.37 20.07 7.82
CA LEU A 105 10.37 19.45 6.97
C LEU A 105 9.26 18.83 7.83
N GLY A 106 8.02 19.24 7.56
CA GLY A 106 6.84 18.65 8.21
C GLY A 106 6.84 17.12 8.07
N TRP A 107 6.29 16.43 9.06
CA TRP A 107 6.26 14.96 9.13
C TRP A 107 5.74 14.29 7.84
N SER A 108 4.78 14.94 7.17
CA SER A 108 4.19 14.45 5.91
C SER A 108 5.16 14.41 4.72
N ASN A 109 6.19 15.25 4.73
CA ASN A 109 7.13 15.39 3.62
C ASN A 109 8.41 14.56 3.80
N ARG A 110 8.50 13.77 4.86
CA ARG A 110 9.66 12.89 5.09
C ARG A 110 9.60 11.67 4.19
N SER A 111 10.77 11.24 3.72
CA SER A 111 10.91 9.99 2.98
C SER A 111 10.27 8.81 3.74
N LEU A 112 9.61 7.92 2.99
CA LEU A 112 9.01 6.71 3.53
C LEU A 112 10.04 5.82 4.23
N VAL A 113 11.31 5.81 3.77
CA VAL A 113 12.40 5.08 4.44
C VAL A 113 12.56 5.51 5.88
N LEU A 114 12.46 6.81 6.17
CA LEU A 114 12.56 7.33 7.54
C LEU A 114 11.39 6.87 8.43
N ARG A 115 10.26 6.56 7.83
CA ARG A 115 9.04 6.09 8.52
C ARG A 115 8.98 4.57 8.68
N LEU A 116 9.83 3.82 7.97
CA LEU A 116 9.90 2.38 8.18
C LEU A 116 10.25 2.08 9.64
N PRO A 117 9.60 1.09 10.26
CA PRO A 117 9.88 0.73 11.64
C PRO A 117 11.32 0.26 11.82
N GLN A 118 11.87 0.50 13.01
CA GLN A 118 13.29 0.20 13.29
C GLN A 118 13.62 -1.27 13.09
N TRP A 119 12.71 -2.19 13.46
CA TRP A 119 12.93 -3.60 13.25
C TRP A 119 13.13 -3.98 11.79
N LEU A 120 12.45 -3.29 10.86
CA LEU A 120 12.61 -3.49 9.43
C LEU A 120 13.91 -2.87 8.89
N LYS A 121 14.33 -1.73 9.44
CA LYS A 121 15.60 -1.07 9.10
C LYS A 121 16.81 -1.84 9.58
N SER A 122 16.74 -2.39 10.79
CA SER A 122 17.81 -3.17 11.41
C SER A 122 17.83 -4.64 11.00
N CYS A 123 16.90 -5.06 10.13
CA CYS A 123 16.82 -6.41 9.62
C CYS A 123 18.08 -6.76 8.81
N ARG A 124 19.11 -7.21 9.51
CA ARG A 124 20.33 -7.77 8.92
C ARG A 124 20.19 -9.29 8.88
N ASN A 125 20.10 -9.85 7.70
CA ASN A 125 20.28 -11.27 7.35
C ASN A 125 19.40 -12.32 8.06
N TYR A 126 19.17 -12.24 9.39
CA TYR A 126 18.45 -13.28 10.14
C TYR A 126 16.95 -13.38 9.82
N HIS A 127 16.29 -12.25 9.59
CA HIS A 127 14.86 -12.21 9.32
C HIS A 127 14.52 -11.88 7.87
N LYS A 128 15.54 -11.72 7.04
CA LYS A 128 15.34 -11.29 5.64
C LYS A 128 14.46 -12.26 4.87
N GLU A 129 14.74 -13.55 4.97
CA GLU A 129 13.99 -14.59 4.26
C GLU A 129 12.56 -14.67 4.78
N GLU A 130 12.36 -14.63 6.10
CA GLU A 130 11.03 -14.61 6.70
C GLU A 130 10.20 -13.43 6.22
N ILE A 131 10.78 -12.22 6.21
CA ILE A 131 10.09 -11.01 5.71
C ILE A 131 9.73 -11.16 4.23
N LEU A 132 10.64 -11.66 3.39
CA LEU A 132 10.38 -11.86 1.97
C LEU A 132 9.30 -12.91 1.72
N ASN A 133 9.26 -13.97 2.52
CA ASN A 133 8.20 -14.98 2.45
C ASN A 133 6.83 -14.39 2.82
N VAL A 134 6.78 -13.56 3.87
CA VAL A 134 5.54 -12.86 4.26
C VAL A 134 5.10 -11.89 3.17
N ILE A 135 6.02 -11.12 2.58
CA ILE A 135 5.73 -10.23 1.45
C ILE A 135 5.15 -11.01 0.26
N GLN A 136 5.73 -12.16 -0.05
CA GLN A 136 5.25 -13.01 -1.14
C GLN A 136 3.84 -13.53 -0.86
N SER A 137 3.56 -14.02 0.35
CA SER A 137 2.23 -14.46 0.76
C SER A 137 1.19 -13.33 0.68
N LEU A 138 1.55 -12.11 1.10
CA LEU A 138 0.67 -10.95 0.99
C LEU A 138 0.38 -10.59 -0.47
N ARG A 139 1.38 -10.68 -1.34
CA ARG A 139 1.21 -10.47 -2.78
C ARG A 139 0.27 -11.50 -3.40
N GLU A 140 0.47 -12.78 -3.09
CA GLU A 140 -0.38 -13.87 -3.59
C GLU A 140 -1.82 -13.73 -3.13
N SER A 141 -2.05 -13.35 -1.87
CA SER A 141 -3.39 -13.09 -1.36
C SER A 141 -4.11 -11.96 -2.10
N SER A 142 -3.37 -11.08 -2.78
CA SER A 142 -3.92 -9.99 -3.58
C SER A 142 -4.08 -10.34 -5.06
N LEU A 143 -3.36 -11.34 -5.59
CA LEU A 143 -3.48 -11.76 -6.99
C LEU A 143 -4.83 -12.42 -7.30
N HIS A 144 -5.47 -13.05 -6.32
CA HIS A 144 -6.86 -13.50 -6.44
C HIS A 144 -7.87 -12.35 -6.57
N LEU A 145 -7.38 -11.11 -6.53
CA LEU A 145 -8.14 -9.86 -6.61
C LEU A 145 -8.05 -9.18 -7.99
N ASP A 146 -7.47 -9.83 -8.99
CA ASP A 146 -7.40 -9.28 -10.36
C ASP A 146 -8.81 -8.99 -10.93
N SER A 147 -9.86 -9.59 -10.36
CA SER A 147 -11.25 -9.15 -10.58
C SER A 147 -11.58 -7.80 -9.93
N CYS A 148 -10.80 -7.34 -8.91
CA CYS A 148 -11.01 -6.06 -8.23
C CYS A 148 -10.26 -4.88 -8.85
N THR A 149 -9.27 -5.12 -9.71
CA THR A 149 -8.36 -4.06 -10.20
C THR A 149 -8.52 -3.70 -11.67
N LEU A 150 -9.35 -4.43 -12.44
CA LEU A 150 -9.62 -4.05 -13.84
C LEU A 150 -10.53 -2.81 -13.87
N PRO A 151 -10.06 -1.68 -14.39
CA PRO A 151 -10.93 -0.53 -14.61
C PRO A 151 -12.03 -0.91 -15.59
N GLN A 152 -13.26 -0.54 -15.29
CA GLN A 152 -14.44 -0.72 -16.16
C GLN A 152 -14.24 -0.17 -17.59
N LEU A 153 -13.19 0.57 -17.85
CA LEU A 153 -12.83 1.09 -19.17
C LEU A 153 -12.55 0.00 -20.22
N ALA A 154 -12.11 -1.19 -19.82
CA ALA A 154 -11.87 -2.30 -20.75
C ALA A 154 -13.18 -2.99 -21.22
N LYS A 155 -14.28 -2.87 -20.47
CA LYS A 155 -15.57 -3.46 -20.87
C LYS A 155 -16.30 -2.62 -21.92
N ILE A 156 -16.13 -1.30 -21.86
CA ILE A 156 -16.82 -0.38 -22.80
C ILE A 156 -16.22 -0.47 -24.22
N GLN A 157 -14.95 -0.80 -24.35
CA GLN A 157 -14.30 -0.93 -25.67
C GLN A 157 -14.62 -2.23 -26.39
N LEU A 158 -15.07 -3.28 -25.70
CA LEU A 158 -15.44 -4.55 -26.33
C LEU A 158 -16.90 -4.57 -26.83
N GLU A 159 -17.77 -3.75 -26.27
CA GLU A 159 -19.17 -3.65 -26.72
C GLU A 159 -19.36 -2.72 -27.93
N VAL A 160 -18.41 -1.83 -28.20
CA VAL A 160 -18.46 -0.91 -29.37
C VAL A 160 -17.97 -1.58 -30.67
N ILE A 161 -17.28 -2.72 -30.60
CA ILE A 161 -16.75 -3.43 -31.77
C ILE A 161 -17.70 -4.57 -32.22
N ALA A 162 -18.74 -4.86 -31.46
CA ALA A 162 -19.70 -5.96 -31.72
C ALA A 162 -21.07 -5.51 -32.29
N ASN A 163 -21.22 -4.22 -32.70
CA ASN A 163 -22.41 -3.74 -33.43
C ASN A 163 -22.01 -3.17 -34.79
#